data_c32b73c17600043c944e50595186b742
#
_entry.id   c32b73c17600043c944e50595186b742
#
_cell.length_a   1.000
_cell.length_b   1.000
_cell.length_c   1.000
_cell.angle_alpha   90.00
_cell.angle_beta   90.00
_cell.angle_gamma   90.00
#
_symmetry.space_group_name_H-M   'P 1'
#
loop_
_entity.id
_entity.type
_entity.pdbx_description
1 polymer ?
#
loop_
_entity_poly.entity_id
_entity_poly.type
_entity_poly.pdbx_seq_one_letter_code
_entity_poly.pdbx_strand_id
1 'polypeptide(L)'
;NETTRDIVQAELLGSPDDPDAFGSGSIPLSRIIKTERKPGVPNAKSVALIKHVSGGNSSLHFKSYDMGQEKWQGRSVDVVWLDEEPGRDIYSQAVTRTLDRRGMVYMTYTPEAGMTETTSSFINRLQKGQSLTNATWDDASEKISSMKGENGHLSEAVMEQILSAYS
;
A
#
# COMPACT_ATOMS: atom_id res chain seq x y z
N ASN A 1 11.59 3.72 -2.34
CA ASN A 1 12.01 2.77 -3.39
C ASN A 1 11.13 2.94 -4.63
N GLU A 2 11.74 2.96 -5.81
CA GLU A 2 10.99 3.05 -7.07
C GLU A 2 10.07 1.84 -7.23
N THR A 3 10.56 0.66 -6.95
CA THR A 3 9.84 -0.62 -7.07
C THR A 3 8.53 -0.66 -6.29
N THR A 4 8.53 -0.27 -5.02
CA THR A 4 7.32 -0.27 -4.18
C THR A 4 6.26 0.70 -4.72
N ARG A 5 6.67 1.91 -5.12
CA ARG A 5 5.78 2.87 -5.76
C ARG A 5 5.17 2.32 -7.06
N ASP A 6 5.97 1.62 -7.87
CA ASP A 6 5.53 1.09 -9.15
C ASP A 6 4.52 -0.05 -8.94
N ILE A 7 4.69 -0.86 -7.90
CA ILE A 7 3.71 -1.88 -7.48
C ILE A 7 2.39 -1.21 -7.08
N VAL A 8 2.42 -0.21 -6.21
CA VAL A 8 1.21 0.50 -5.78
C VAL A 8 0.53 1.24 -6.94
N GLN A 9 1.31 1.84 -7.84
CA GLN A 9 0.76 2.47 -9.03
C GLN A 9 0.13 1.44 -9.97
N ALA A 10 0.78 0.28 -10.18
CA ALA A 10 0.25 -0.80 -11.00
C ALA A 10 -1.07 -1.33 -10.46
N GLU A 11 -1.15 -1.58 -9.15
CA GLU A 11 -2.35 -2.05 -8.46
C GLU A 11 -3.53 -1.08 -8.61
N LEU A 12 -3.27 0.21 -8.50
CA LEU A 12 -4.33 1.21 -8.49
C LEU A 12 -4.69 1.75 -9.88
N LEU A 13 -3.70 1.97 -10.75
CA LEU A 13 -3.88 2.65 -12.03
C LEU A 13 -3.52 1.82 -13.27
N GLY A 14 -2.88 0.68 -13.07
CA GLY A 14 -2.25 -0.12 -14.12
C GLY A 14 -0.75 0.11 -14.21
N SER A 15 -0.05 -0.86 -14.80
CA SER A 15 1.42 -0.87 -14.85
C SER A 15 2.02 0.40 -15.44
N PRO A 16 3.02 1.01 -14.80
CA PRO A 16 3.73 2.15 -15.37
C PRO A 16 4.56 1.79 -16.59
N ASP A 17 4.97 0.52 -16.74
CA ASP A 17 5.82 0.04 -17.83
C ASP A 17 5.02 -0.31 -19.08
N ASP A 18 3.70 -0.42 -18.97
CA ASP A 18 2.79 -0.69 -20.08
C ASP A 18 1.76 0.44 -20.21
N PRO A 19 1.92 1.35 -21.20
CA PRO A 19 0.96 2.42 -21.44
C PRO A 19 -0.47 1.94 -21.71
N ASP A 20 -0.63 0.76 -22.28
CA ASP A 20 -1.94 0.19 -22.63
C ASP A 20 -2.64 -0.38 -21.38
N ALA A 21 -1.89 -0.67 -20.34
CA ALA A 21 -2.43 -1.09 -19.04
C ALA A 21 -3.00 0.06 -18.20
N PHE A 22 -2.86 1.31 -18.64
CA PHE A 22 -3.36 2.46 -17.87
C PHE A 22 -4.89 2.42 -17.72
N GLY A 23 -5.35 2.38 -16.47
CA GLY A 23 -6.76 2.23 -16.12
C GLY A 23 -7.24 0.79 -16.00
N SER A 24 -6.34 -0.19 -16.04
CA SER A 24 -6.61 -1.61 -15.79
C SER A 24 -6.48 -2.02 -14.31
N GLY A 25 -5.98 -1.12 -13.47
CA GLY A 25 -5.89 -1.35 -12.03
C GLY A 25 -7.25 -1.29 -11.32
N SER A 26 -7.22 -1.27 -9.99
CA SER A 26 -8.44 -1.21 -9.15
C SER A 26 -9.26 0.07 -9.41
N ILE A 27 -8.64 1.12 -9.99
CA ILE A 27 -9.32 2.35 -10.42
C ILE A 27 -9.46 2.33 -11.94
N PRO A 28 -10.65 2.07 -12.48
CA PRO A 28 -10.86 1.97 -13.92
C PRO A 28 -10.67 3.33 -14.61
N LEU A 29 -10.23 3.30 -15.88
CA LEU A 29 -9.96 4.48 -16.70
C LEU A 29 -11.12 5.50 -16.68
N SER A 30 -12.37 5.04 -16.69
CA SER A 30 -13.58 5.87 -16.66
C SER A 30 -13.73 6.74 -15.40
N ARG A 31 -12.97 6.42 -14.35
CA ARG A 31 -12.92 7.18 -13.10
C ARG A 31 -11.73 8.11 -13.01
N ILE A 32 -10.70 7.94 -13.83
CA ILE A 32 -9.50 8.78 -13.81
C ILE A 32 -9.77 10.04 -14.63
N ILE A 33 -9.77 11.20 -13.98
CA ILE A 33 -10.03 12.50 -14.61
C ILE A 33 -8.74 13.05 -15.25
N LYS A 34 -7.66 13.04 -14.48
CA LYS A 34 -6.32 13.44 -14.93
C LYS A 34 -5.24 12.86 -14.03
N THR A 35 -4.03 12.80 -14.57
CA THR A 35 -2.84 12.46 -13.77
C THR A 35 -1.73 13.48 -14.01
N GLU A 36 -0.86 13.62 -13.02
CA GLU A 36 0.37 14.40 -13.11
C GLU A 36 1.57 13.47 -13.04
N ARG A 37 2.56 13.70 -13.91
CA ARG A 37 3.79 12.88 -13.93
C ARG A 37 4.74 13.31 -12.81
N LYS A 38 5.49 12.36 -12.28
CA LYS A 38 6.61 12.66 -11.37
C LYS A 38 7.79 13.13 -12.21
N PRO A 39 8.33 14.34 -11.98
CA PRO A 39 9.52 14.81 -12.69
C PRO A 39 10.71 13.86 -12.48
N GLY A 40 11.45 13.60 -13.56
CA GLY A 40 12.68 12.80 -13.52
C GLY A 40 12.48 11.28 -13.42
N VAL A 41 11.26 10.78 -13.40
CA VAL A 41 10.98 9.33 -13.36
C VAL A 41 10.03 8.96 -14.50
N PRO A 42 10.48 8.16 -15.47
CA PRO A 42 9.63 7.74 -16.59
C PRO A 42 8.33 7.08 -16.09
N ASN A 43 7.23 7.40 -16.74
CA ASN A 43 5.89 6.84 -16.52
C ASN A 43 5.30 6.93 -15.11
N ALA A 44 6.08 7.37 -14.10
CA ALA A 44 5.61 7.51 -12.74
C ALA A 44 4.62 8.68 -12.61
N LYS A 45 3.54 8.43 -11.88
CA LYS A 45 2.56 9.46 -11.50
C LYS A 45 2.90 10.01 -10.12
N SER A 46 2.70 11.30 -9.94
CA SER A 46 2.75 11.96 -8.62
C SER A 46 1.37 12.15 -8.04
N VAL A 47 0.38 12.43 -8.90
CA VAL A 47 -1.00 12.67 -8.51
C VAL A 47 -1.95 12.05 -9.53
N ALA A 48 -3.06 11.49 -9.06
CA ALA A 48 -4.22 11.17 -9.87
C ALA A 48 -5.47 11.83 -9.29
N LEU A 49 -6.24 12.53 -10.10
CA LEU A 49 -7.55 13.05 -9.76
C LEU A 49 -8.60 12.04 -10.23
N ILE A 50 -9.45 11.60 -9.31
CA ILE A 50 -10.37 10.49 -9.51
C ILE A 50 -11.79 10.96 -9.21
N LYS A 51 -12.75 10.58 -10.05
CA LYS A 51 -14.17 10.81 -9.83
C LYS A 51 -14.68 9.89 -8.71
N HIS A 52 -15.06 10.49 -7.60
CA HIS A 52 -15.59 9.75 -6.46
C HIS A 52 -17.05 9.31 -6.70
N VAL A 53 -17.45 8.21 -6.08
CA VAL A 53 -18.82 7.66 -6.21
C VAL A 53 -19.91 8.61 -5.70
N SER A 54 -19.59 9.50 -4.77
CA SER A 54 -20.51 10.53 -4.26
C SER A 54 -20.74 11.69 -5.20
N GLY A 55 -20.13 11.71 -6.39
CA GLY A 55 -20.21 12.81 -7.36
C GLY A 55 -19.12 13.87 -7.24
N GLY A 56 -18.34 13.86 -6.16
CA GLY A 56 -17.16 14.71 -5.99
C GLY A 56 -15.91 14.12 -6.63
N ASN A 57 -14.75 14.72 -6.30
CA ASN A 57 -13.46 14.25 -6.76
C ASN A 57 -12.56 13.90 -5.57
N SER A 58 -11.79 12.85 -5.71
CA SER A 58 -10.71 12.46 -4.79
C SER A 58 -9.37 12.70 -5.46
N SER A 59 -8.35 13.10 -4.70
CA SER A 59 -6.98 13.17 -5.20
C SER A 59 -6.12 12.11 -4.51
N LEU A 60 -5.49 11.28 -5.32
CA LEU A 60 -4.54 10.25 -4.90
C LEU A 60 -3.13 10.80 -5.13
N HIS A 61 -2.28 10.74 -4.11
CA HIS A 61 -0.91 11.22 -4.15
C HIS A 61 0.06 10.07 -3.92
N PHE A 62 0.98 9.87 -4.84
CA PHE A 62 2.05 8.87 -4.71
C PHE A 62 3.31 9.53 -4.13
N LYS A 63 3.77 9.03 -3.00
CA LYS A 63 4.98 9.50 -2.32
C LYS A 63 5.89 8.32 -2.03
N SER A 64 7.21 8.54 -2.07
CA SER A 64 8.19 7.56 -1.61
C SER A 64 8.78 8.01 -0.28
N TYR A 65 9.26 7.07 0.52
CA TYR A 65 9.89 7.37 1.82
C TYR A 65 11.20 8.15 1.66
N ASP A 66 11.92 7.92 0.54
CA ASP A 66 13.17 8.63 0.22
C ASP A 66 13.01 10.14 0.01
N MET A 67 11.79 10.62 -0.15
CA MET A 67 11.52 12.06 -0.29
C MET A 67 11.77 12.85 1.00
N GLY A 68 12.00 12.15 2.11
CA GLY A 68 12.22 12.73 3.43
C GLY A 68 10.94 13.23 4.10
N GLN A 69 11.02 13.37 5.41
CA GLN A 69 9.90 13.76 6.28
C GLN A 69 9.22 15.07 5.86
N GLU A 70 9.99 16.04 5.34
CA GLU A 70 9.46 17.34 4.93
C GLU A 70 8.39 17.24 3.84
N LYS A 71 8.54 16.30 2.91
CA LYS A 71 7.56 16.07 1.83
C LYS A 71 6.26 15.41 2.31
N TRP A 72 6.28 14.85 3.50
CA TRP A 72 5.10 14.30 4.17
C TRP A 72 4.35 15.35 5.00
N GLN A 73 4.97 16.50 5.23
CA GLN A 73 4.30 17.65 5.84
C GLN A 73 3.32 18.30 4.85
N GLY A 74 2.33 19.02 5.34
CA GLY A 74 1.42 19.81 4.53
C GLY A 74 -0.05 19.50 4.78
N ARG A 75 -0.81 19.24 3.70
CA ARG A 75 -2.27 19.14 3.73
C ARG A 75 -2.76 17.91 4.51
N SER A 76 -3.84 18.07 5.28
CA SER A 76 -4.58 16.96 5.90
C SER A 76 -5.23 16.07 4.84
N VAL A 77 -5.22 14.77 5.09
CA VAL A 77 -5.73 13.73 4.17
C VAL A 77 -6.70 12.80 4.89
N ASP A 78 -7.56 12.14 4.13
CA ASP A 78 -8.57 11.23 4.66
C ASP A 78 -7.99 9.82 4.90
N VAL A 79 -7.06 9.38 4.04
CA VAL A 79 -6.44 8.05 4.12
C VAL A 79 -4.96 8.15 3.75
N VAL A 80 -4.13 7.43 4.49
CA VAL A 80 -2.73 7.14 4.12
C VAL A 80 -2.54 5.64 4.07
N TRP A 81 -2.08 5.15 2.93
CA TRP A 81 -1.59 3.78 2.78
C TRP A 81 -0.06 3.80 2.77
N LEU A 82 0.53 3.10 3.69
CA LEU A 82 1.96 2.88 3.81
C LEU A 82 2.25 1.46 3.34
N ASP A 83 2.82 1.34 2.17
CA ASP A 83 3.27 0.06 1.63
C ASP A 83 4.74 -0.13 1.97
N GLU A 84 5.07 -1.25 2.56
CA GLU A 84 6.29 -1.54 3.32
C GLU A 84 6.41 -0.75 4.64
N GLU A 85 7.20 -1.26 5.55
CA GLU A 85 7.38 -0.64 6.87
C GLU A 85 8.12 0.71 6.76
N PRO A 86 7.48 1.83 7.13
CA PRO A 86 8.12 3.14 7.12
C PRO A 86 9.02 3.34 8.33
N GLY A 87 9.95 4.27 8.22
CA GLY A 87 10.59 4.85 9.40
C GLY A 87 9.56 5.49 10.34
N ARG A 88 9.88 5.53 11.62
CA ARG A 88 9.01 6.06 12.69
C ARG A 88 8.55 7.49 12.46
N ASP A 89 9.42 8.31 11.90
CA ASP A 89 9.15 9.71 11.53
C ASP A 89 8.07 9.82 10.46
N ILE A 90 8.14 9.00 9.40
CA ILE A 90 7.13 8.95 8.33
C ILE A 90 5.79 8.47 8.88
N TYR A 91 5.80 7.40 9.69
CA TYR A 91 4.59 6.91 10.34
C TYR A 91 3.90 8.00 11.19
N SER A 92 4.69 8.70 12.02
CA SER A 92 4.16 9.79 12.86
C SER A 92 3.57 10.93 12.03
N GLN A 93 4.19 11.26 10.89
CA GLN A 93 3.65 12.26 9.98
C GLN A 93 2.34 11.78 9.33
N ALA A 94 2.26 10.52 8.89
CA ALA A 94 1.05 9.96 8.33
C ALA A 94 -0.12 10.06 9.31
N VAL A 95 0.08 9.63 10.55
CA VAL A 95 -0.93 9.74 11.61
C VAL A 95 -1.35 11.19 11.82
N THR A 96 -0.39 12.13 11.94
CA THR A 96 -0.69 13.54 12.15
C THR A 96 -1.54 14.13 11.02
N ARG A 97 -1.29 13.74 9.76
CA ARG A 97 -2.05 14.26 8.60
C ARG A 97 -3.48 13.75 8.50
N THR A 98 -3.79 12.65 9.15
CA THR A 98 -5.16 12.10 9.16
C THR A 98 -6.01 12.60 10.32
N LEU A 99 -5.42 13.16 11.38
CA LEU A 99 -6.13 13.57 12.60
C LEU A 99 -7.25 14.57 12.35
N ASP A 100 -6.99 15.66 11.64
CA ASP A 100 -7.97 16.73 11.41
C ASP A 100 -9.22 16.25 10.66
N ARG A 101 -9.06 15.23 9.83
CA ARG A 101 -10.13 14.65 9.04
C ARG A 101 -10.75 13.41 9.66
N ARG A 102 -10.29 13.01 10.84
CA ARG A 102 -10.62 11.71 11.46
C ARG A 102 -10.40 10.57 10.48
N GLY A 103 -9.30 10.68 9.73
CA GLY A 103 -8.93 9.76 8.69
C GLY A 103 -8.29 8.50 9.23
N MET A 104 -7.81 7.67 8.31
CA MET A 104 -7.23 6.36 8.62
C MET A 104 -5.81 6.25 8.07
N VAL A 105 -4.94 5.60 8.82
CA VAL A 105 -3.64 5.10 8.33
C VAL A 105 -3.69 3.59 8.37
N TYR A 106 -3.36 2.95 7.26
CA TYR A 106 -3.12 1.51 7.24
C TYR A 106 -1.78 1.20 6.58
N MET A 107 -1.24 0.07 6.93
CA MET A 107 0.12 -0.30 6.59
C MET A 107 0.14 -1.77 6.18
N THR A 108 0.76 -2.04 5.05
CA THR A 108 0.97 -3.39 4.51
C THR A 108 2.46 -3.64 4.40
N TYR A 109 2.99 -4.62 5.10
CA TYR A 109 4.43 -4.92 5.08
C TYR A 109 4.73 -6.33 5.58
N THR A 110 5.87 -6.84 5.16
CA THR A 110 6.48 -8.04 5.71
C THR A 110 7.58 -7.59 6.69
N PRO A 111 7.59 -8.07 7.95
CA PRO A 111 8.55 -7.62 8.97
C PRO A 111 9.94 -8.23 8.75
N GLU A 112 10.57 -7.96 7.62
CA GLU A 112 11.89 -8.48 7.24
C GLU A 112 13.00 -8.01 8.20
N ALA A 113 12.88 -6.81 8.73
CA ALA A 113 13.80 -6.27 9.74
C ALA A 113 13.55 -6.83 11.15
N GLY A 114 12.63 -7.78 11.28
CA GLY A 114 12.26 -8.38 12.57
C GLY A 114 11.41 -7.45 13.43
N MET A 115 11.64 -7.48 14.74
CA MET A 115 10.83 -6.75 15.72
C MET A 115 11.30 -5.29 15.86
N THR A 116 10.98 -4.47 14.88
CA THR A 116 11.23 -3.02 14.93
C THR A 116 10.33 -2.34 15.98
N GLU A 117 10.55 -1.07 16.25
CA GLU A 117 9.71 -0.28 17.15
C GLU A 117 8.26 -0.17 16.62
N THR A 118 8.10 0.02 15.32
CA THR A 118 6.79 0.11 14.66
C THR A 118 6.07 -1.23 14.77
N THR A 119 6.68 -2.32 14.32
CA THR A 119 6.15 -3.68 14.42
C THR A 119 5.79 -4.04 15.87
N SER A 120 6.70 -3.78 16.82
CA SER A 120 6.48 -4.05 18.24
C SER A 120 5.29 -3.28 18.83
N SER A 121 5.07 -2.06 18.37
CA SER A 121 3.93 -1.25 18.85
C SER A 121 2.58 -1.85 18.45
N PHE A 122 2.48 -2.45 17.26
CA PHE A 122 1.26 -3.12 16.82
C PHE A 122 1.06 -4.51 17.43
N ILE A 123 2.14 -5.27 17.58
CA ILE A 123 2.05 -6.64 18.12
C ILE A 123 1.82 -6.62 19.65
N ASN A 124 2.58 -5.78 20.38
CA ASN A 124 2.63 -5.85 21.84
C ASN A 124 1.82 -4.75 22.55
N ARG A 125 1.43 -3.68 21.85
CA ARG A 125 0.84 -2.48 22.47
C ARG A 125 -0.28 -1.88 21.63
N LEU A 126 -1.12 -2.74 21.06
CA LEU A 126 -2.26 -2.29 20.25
C LEU A 126 -3.13 -1.32 21.03
N GLN A 127 -3.33 -0.13 20.49
CA GLN A 127 -4.10 0.94 21.14
C GLN A 127 -5.57 0.91 20.68
N LYS A 128 -6.42 1.58 21.45
CA LYS A 128 -7.83 1.75 21.08
C LYS A 128 -7.94 2.41 19.70
N GLY A 129 -8.68 1.78 18.80
CA GLY A 129 -8.87 2.24 17.43
C GLY A 129 -7.82 1.71 16.45
N GLN A 130 -6.90 0.88 16.90
CA GLN A 130 -5.97 0.14 16.04
C GLN A 130 -6.43 -1.30 15.89
N SER A 131 -6.11 -1.90 14.76
CA SER A 131 -6.30 -3.34 14.49
C SER A 131 -5.07 -3.89 13.79
N LEU A 132 -4.79 -5.17 14.01
CA LEU A 132 -3.73 -5.90 13.35
C LEU A 132 -4.36 -7.13 12.69
N THR A 133 -4.09 -7.30 11.39
CA THR A 133 -4.37 -8.54 10.67
C THR A 133 -3.03 -9.14 10.27
N ASN A 134 -2.83 -10.39 10.62
CA ASN A 134 -1.62 -11.12 10.26
C ASN A 134 -1.99 -12.19 9.22
N ALA A 135 -1.23 -12.24 8.15
CA ALA A 135 -1.34 -13.27 7.12
C ALA A 135 -0.03 -14.03 7.00
N THR A 136 -0.12 -15.31 6.78
CA THR A 136 1.02 -16.22 6.59
C THR A 136 0.96 -16.86 5.21
N TRP A 137 2.02 -17.55 4.82
CA TRP A 137 2.01 -18.35 3.59
C TRP A 137 0.89 -19.39 3.57
N ASP A 138 0.54 -19.92 4.73
CA ASP A 138 -0.57 -20.86 4.87
C ASP A 138 -1.92 -20.26 4.46
N ASP A 139 -2.13 -18.97 4.75
CA ASP A 139 -3.34 -18.26 4.35
C ASP A 139 -3.39 -18.01 2.85
N ALA A 140 -2.23 -17.95 2.19
CA ALA A 140 -2.13 -17.83 0.73
C ALA A 140 -2.23 -19.17 -0.02
N SER A 141 -2.00 -20.32 0.66
CA SER A 141 -2.05 -21.65 0.05
C SER A 141 -3.48 -22.04 -0.32
N GLU A 142 -3.69 -22.50 -1.55
CA GLU A 142 -4.99 -23.03 -2.01
C GLU A 142 -5.49 -24.18 -1.15
N LYS A 143 -4.59 -25.09 -0.75
CA LYS A 143 -4.94 -26.26 0.04
C LYS A 143 -5.32 -25.90 1.47
N ILE A 144 -4.51 -25.12 2.15
CA ILE A 144 -4.72 -24.78 3.56
C ILE A 144 -5.88 -23.80 3.70
N SER A 145 -5.97 -22.81 2.83
CA SER A 145 -7.07 -21.86 2.82
C SER A 145 -8.41 -22.54 2.53
N SER A 146 -8.45 -23.49 1.59
CA SER A 146 -9.65 -24.29 1.31
C SER A 146 -10.10 -25.09 2.53
N MET A 147 -9.18 -25.65 3.32
CA MET A 147 -9.50 -26.35 4.58
C MET A 147 -10.08 -25.40 5.65
N LYS A 148 -9.74 -24.12 5.61
CA LYS A 148 -10.28 -23.07 6.50
C LYS A 148 -11.57 -22.43 5.95
N GLY A 149 -11.98 -22.76 4.72
CA GLY A 149 -13.11 -22.12 4.03
C GLY A 149 -12.76 -20.77 3.41
N GLU A 150 -11.49 -20.51 3.17
CA GLU A 150 -10.95 -19.30 2.57
C GLU A 150 -10.47 -19.58 1.12
N ASN A 151 -10.13 -18.54 0.36
CA ASN A 151 -9.63 -18.66 -1.02
C ASN A 151 -8.14 -18.30 -1.09
N GLY A 152 -7.26 -19.27 -0.96
CA GLY A 152 -5.84 -19.09 -1.28
C GLY A 152 -5.59 -19.08 -2.79
N HIS A 153 -4.47 -18.54 -3.22
CA HIS A 153 -4.09 -18.40 -4.64
C HIS A 153 -2.75 -19.06 -4.99
N LEU A 154 -2.05 -19.59 -4.01
CA LEU A 154 -0.76 -20.26 -4.23
C LEU A 154 -0.92 -21.78 -4.23
N SER A 155 -0.61 -22.40 -5.37
CA SER A 155 -0.59 -23.85 -5.49
C SER A 155 0.49 -24.50 -4.63
N GLU A 156 0.33 -25.77 -4.30
CA GLU A 156 1.31 -26.54 -3.51
C GLU A 156 2.74 -26.47 -4.10
N ALA A 157 2.87 -26.56 -5.42
CA ALA A 157 4.16 -26.48 -6.11
C ALA A 157 4.82 -25.10 -5.95
N VAL A 158 4.06 -24.02 -6.00
CA VAL A 158 4.57 -22.66 -5.77
C VAL A 158 4.96 -22.47 -4.31
N MET A 159 4.18 -23.00 -3.37
CA MET A 159 4.52 -22.97 -1.95
C MET A 159 5.83 -23.71 -1.64
N GLU A 160 6.04 -24.89 -2.20
CA GLU A 160 7.30 -25.64 -2.04
C GLU A 160 8.49 -24.86 -2.62
N GLN A 161 8.33 -24.23 -3.78
CA GLN A 161 9.37 -23.41 -4.38
C GLN A 161 9.73 -22.20 -3.50
N ILE A 162 8.75 -21.50 -2.96
CA ILE A 162 8.96 -20.37 -2.05
C ILE A 162 9.70 -20.85 -0.79
N LEU A 163 9.19 -21.87 -0.11
CA LEU A 163 9.80 -22.39 1.12
C LEU A 163 11.23 -22.88 0.91
N SER A 164 11.53 -23.46 -0.25
CA SER A 164 12.91 -23.90 -0.58
C SER A 164 13.88 -22.72 -0.81
N ALA A 165 13.37 -21.54 -1.17
CA ALA A 165 14.21 -20.35 -1.37
C ALA A 165 14.60 -19.68 -0.03
N TYR A 166 13.87 -19.97 1.06
CA TYR A 166 14.11 -19.41 2.39
C TYR A 166 14.69 -20.41 3.40
N SER A 167 14.97 -21.63 2.98
CA SER A 167 15.65 -22.68 3.78
C SER A 167 17.16 -22.70 3.54
#